data_fb6b50469bbaa3bd30ce38980aa9113a
#
_entry.id   fb6b50469bbaa3bd30ce38980aa9113a
#
_cell.length_a   1.000
_cell.length_b   1.000
_cell.length_c   1.000
_cell.angle_alpha   90.00
_cell.angle_beta   90.00
_cell.angle_gamma   90.00
#
_symmetry.space_group_name_H-M   'P 1'
#
loop_
_entity.id
_entity.type
_entity.pdbx_description
1 polymer ?
#
loop_
_entity_poly.entity_id
_entity_poly.type
_entity_poly.pdbx_seq_one_letter_code
_entity_poly.pdbx_strand_id
1 'polypeptide(L)'
;MRRVESYAALAPLLSAQLRRGVVTNCFLSPADYQREIDAGLFYEEGDGFLLLLRQRAGYRLLNFYLHPGAKLCLPGQTLPLVTELACREKDQDAMRRAQDALCALGFAECFRRLRRTRAAVPAPNNAEAPTEASFEAVRAFLLEQFDPLTGCIPPDEELRQAVSAGQVLCLSDADGISGLLHYAPGRAQCEIRHLAVRADCRGHGYAGRLLAMLEAKTGGQKCAVWARVGTAPAEHFYEKNQFQPDGWQSVVLRLG
;
A
#
# COMPACT_ATOMS: atom_id res chain seq x y z
N MET A 1 -15.41 -9.90 -18.20
CA MET A 1 -14.02 -9.37 -18.03
C MET A 1 -13.17 -9.66 -19.26
N ARG A 2 -12.43 -8.66 -19.73
CA ARG A 2 -11.51 -8.75 -20.88
C ARG A 2 -10.08 -8.54 -20.41
N ARG A 3 -9.13 -9.27 -21.00
CA ARG A 3 -7.70 -9.05 -20.75
C ARG A 3 -7.25 -7.78 -21.47
N VAL A 4 -6.39 -6.99 -20.84
CA VAL A 4 -5.73 -5.85 -21.49
C VAL A 4 -4.54 -6.35 -22.26
N GLU A 5 -4.52 -6.12 -23.58
CA GLU A 5 -3.44 -6.61 -24.47
C GLU A 5 -2.28 -5.62 -24.57
N SER A 6 -2.55 -4.33 -24.42
CA SER A 6 -1.53 -3.28 -24.47
C SER A 6 -1.99 -1.98 -23.79
N TYR A 7 -1.04 -1.14 -23.42
CA TYR A 7 -1.36 0.20 -22.92
C TYR A 7 -2.04 1.07 -23.99
N ALA A 8 -1.68 0.91 -25.25
CA ALA A 8 -2.31 1.64 -26.35
C ALA A 8 -3.81 1.32 -26.49
N ALA A 9 -4.22 0.07 -26.22
CA ALA A 9 -5.62 -0.33 -26.21
C ALA A 9 -6.36 0.18 -24.94
N LEU A 10 -5.68 0.28 -23.81
CA LEU A 10 -6.26 0.74 -22.55
C LEU A 10 -6.38 2.27 -22.45
N ALA A 11 -5.44 3.02 -23.00
CA ALA A 11 -5.36 4.48 -22.85
C ALA A 11 -6.62 5.24 -23.28
N PRO A 12 -7.31 4.90 -24.38
CA PRO A 12 -8.59 5.54 -24.74
C PRO A 12 -9.69 5.29 -23.70
N LEU A 13 -9.76 4.08 -23.12
CA LEU A 13 -10.73 3.74 -22.07
C LEU A 13 -10.48 4.57 -20.81
N LEU A 14 -9.20 4.71 -20.39
CA LEU A 14 -8.82 5.55 -19.25
C LEU A 14 -9.17 7.03 -19.51
N SER A 15 -8.84 7.54 -20.70
CA SER A 15 -9.13 8.93 -21.06
C SER A 15 -10.61 9.24 -21.06
N ALA A 16 -11.45 8.29 -21.47
CA ALA A 16 -12.90 8.43 -21.47
C ALA A 16 -13.47 8.54 -20.03
N GLN A 17 -12.76 8.05 -19.01
CA GLN A 17 -13.20 8.13 -17.63
C GLN A 17 -12.86 9.47 -16.95
N LEU A 18 -11.93 10.26 -17.49
CA LEU A 18 -11.46 11.51 -16.87
C LEU A 18 -12.47 12.66 -17.05
N ARG A 19 -13.65 12.49 -16.44
CA ARG A 19 -14.74 13.48 -16.49
C ARG A 19 -14.99 14.05 -15.09
N ARG A 20 -15.63 15.22 -15.05
CA ARG A 20 -16.00 15.86 -13.78
C ARG A 20 -16.87 14.94 -12.92
N GLY A 21 -16.47 14.80 -11.65
CA GLY A 21 -17.22 14.01 -10.67
C GLY A 21 -16.86 12.53 -10.62
N VAL A 22 -15.94 12.04 -11.46
CA VAL A 22 -15.44 10.67 -11.35
C VAL A 22 -14.75 10.46 -10.01
N VAL A 23 -15.01 9.32 -9.39
CA VAL A 23 -14.30 8.82 -8.22
C VAL A 23 -13.43 7.66 -8.66
N THR A 24 -12.15 7.69 -8.29
CA THR A 24 -11.20 6.63 -8.66
C THR A 24 -10.21 6.38 -7.54
N ASN A 25 -9.77 5.14 -7.41
CA ASN A 25 -8.64 4.72 -6.60
C ASN A 25 -7.43 4.28 -7.47
N CYS A 26 -7.46 4.60 -8.76
CA CYS A 26 -6.42 4.23 -9.71
C CYS A 26 -5.51 5.41 -9.98
N PHE A 27 -4.26 5.34 -9.50
CA PHE A 27 -3.22 6.37 -9.63
C PHE A 27 -1.96 5.81 -10.29
N LEU A 28 -2.12 4.83 -11.18
CA LEU A 28 -1.00 4.19 -11.88
C LEU A 28 -0.40 5.12 -12.94
N SER A 29 0.93 5.14 -13.02
CA SER A 29 1.63 5.76 -14.14
C SER A 29 1.58 4.86 -15.39
N PRO A 30 1.87 5.39 -16.60
CA PRO A 30 1.98 4.55 -17.80
C PRO A 30 2.93 3.35 -17.65
N ALA A 31 4.05 3.53 -16.95
CA ALA A 31 5.00 2.45 -16.68
C ALA A 31 4.42 1.39 -15.73
N ASP A 32 3.63 1.83 -14.72
CA ASP A 32 2.93 0.90 -13.83
C ASP A 32 1.87 0.11 -14.58
N TYR A 33 1.10 0.74 -15.47
CA TYR A 33 0.14 0.03 -16.32
C TYR A 33 0.82 -1.04 -17.17
N GLN A 34 1.98 -0.75 -17.78
CA GLN A 34 2.68 -1.75 -18.58
C GLN A 34 3.07 -2.96 -17.74
N ARG A 35 3.63 -2.76 -16.54
CA ARG A 35 3.95 -3.88 -15.60
C ARG A 35 2.72 -4.71 -15.23
N GLU A 36 1.58 -4.06 -14.98
CA GLU A 36 0.34 -4.76 -14.64
C GLU A 36 -0.25 -5.52 -15.84
N ILE A 37 -0.10 -4.99 -17.05
CA ILE A 37 -0.50 -5.66 -18.30
C ILE A 37 0.32 -6.93 -18.50
N ASP A 38 1.64 -6.84 -18.32
CA ASP A 38 2.56 -7.97 -18.42
C ASP A 38 2.23 -9.06 -17.37
N ALA A 39 1.83 -8.65 -16.16
CA ALA A 39 1.37 -9.53 -15.09
C ALA A 39 -0.05 -10.08 -15.28
N GLY A 40 -0.80 -9.62 -16.28
CA GLY A 40 -2.17 -10.07 -16.55
C GLY A 40 -3.26 -9.16 -15.99
N LEU A 41 -3.28 -7.91 -16.45
CA LEU A 41 -4.35 -6.96 -16.14
C LEU A 41 -5.64 -7.32 -16.87
N PHE A 42 -6.76 -7.31 -16.15
CA PHE A 42 -8.10 -7.45 -16.71
C PHE A 42 -8.91 -6.18 -16.51
N TYR A 43 -9.91 -5.97 -17.35
CA TYR A 43 -10.86 -4.88 -17.21
C TYR A 43 -12.29 -5.30 -17.46
N GLU A 44 -13.20 -4.53 -16.90
CA GLU A 44 -14.62 -4.58 -17.18
C GLU A 44 -15.13 -3.14 -17.30
N GLU A 45 -15.93 -2.87 -18.32
CA GLU A 45 -16.55 -1.57 -18.51
C GLU A 45 -18.07 -1.70 -18.57
N GLY A 46 -18.76 -0.70 -18.08
CA GLY A 46 -20.20 -0.59 -18.11
C GLY A 46 -20.65 0.86 -18.15
N ASP A 47 -21.95 1.06 -17.98
CA ASP A 47 -22.51 2.41 -17.97
C ASP A 47 -22.02 3.18 -16.74
N GLY A 48 -21.12 4.11 -16.99
CA GLY A 48 -20.54 4.98 -15.99
C GLY A 48 -19.44 4.36 -15.11
N PHE A 49 -18.87 3.22 -15.46
CA PHE A 49 -17.74 2.66 -14.72
C PHE A 49 -16.70 1.96 -15.60
N LEU A 50 -15.48 1.94 -15.11
CA LEU A 50 -14.41 1.08 -15.60
C LEU A 50 -13.73 0.44 -14.37
N LEU A 51 -13.65 -0.89 -14.37
CA LEU A 51 -12.95 -1.69 -13.36
C LEU A 51 -11.66 -2.23 -13.96
N LEU A 52 -10.60 -2.22 -13.16
CA LEU A 52 -9.31 -2.79 -13.49
C LEU A 52 -8.95 -3.81 -12.41
N LEU A 53 -8.65 -5.04 -12.80
CA LEU A 53 -8.31 -6.11 -11.90
C LEU A 53 -6.86 -6.52 -12.11
N ARG A 54 -6.02 -6.17 -11.15
CA ARG A 54 -4.59 -6.41 -11.13
C ARG A 54 -4.32 -7.75 -10.46
N GLN A 55 -3.62 -8.64 -11.15
CA GLN A 55 -3.33 -9.98 -10.64
C GLN A 55 -2.32 -9.94 -9.49
N ARG A 56 -2.60 -10.72 -8.44
CA ARG A 56 -1.70 -10.99 -7.31
C ARG A 56 -1.71 -12.48 -6.98
N ALA A 57 -0.76 -12.92 -6.16
CA ALA A 57 -0.71 -14.31 -5.70
C ALA A 57 -1.93 -14.62 -4.81
N GLY A 58 -2.89 -15.38 -5.34
CA GLY A 58 -4.08 -15.82 -4.62
C GLY A 58 -5.22 -14.80 -4.52
N TYR A 59 -5.12 -13.58 -5.09
CA TYR A 59 -6.18 -12.58 -5.08
C TYR A 59 -6.02 -11.59 -6.24
N ARG A 60 -6.97 -10.66 -6.37
CA ARG A 60 -6.85 -9.53 -7.30
C ARG A 60 -7.06 -8.20 -6.58
N LEU A 61 -6.28 -7.19 -6.99
CA LEU A 61 -6.52 -5.81 -6.59
C LEU A 61 -7.51 -5.17 -7.55
N LEU A 62 -8.57 -4.59 -7.01
CA LEU A 62 -9.57 -3.86 -7.77
C LEU A 62 -9.23 -2.37 -7.75
N ASN A 63 -8.97 -1.81 -8.93
CA ASN A 63 -9.01 -0.37 -9.17
C ASN A 63 -10.25 -0.03 -10.01
N PHE A 64 -10.76 1.19 -9.87
CA PHE A 64 -11.97 1.59 -10.56
C PHE A 64 -11.97 3.08 -10.93
N TYR A 65 -12.80 3.39 -11.91
CA TYR A 65 -13.32 4.71 -12.22
C TYR A 65 -14.83 4.60 -12.13
N LEU A 66 -15.46 5.46 -11.32
CA LEU A 66 -16.88 5.42 -11.03
C LEU A 66 -17.50 6.80 -11.21
N HIS A 67 -18.39 6.94 -12.17
CA HIS A 67 -19.14 8.17 -12.40
C HIS A 67 -20.35 8.26 -11.45
N PRO A 68 -20.84 9.47 -11.17
CA PRO A 68 -22.06 9.64 -10.38
C PRO A 68 -23.23 8.88 -10.99
N GLY A 69 -23.93 8.09 -10.17
CA GLY A 69 -25.11 7.31 -10.59
C GLY A 69 -24.80 6.00 -11.32
N ALA A 70 -23.53 5.66 -11.53
CA ALA A 70 -23.16 4.38 -12.12
C ALA A 70 -23.61 3.19 -11.26
N LYS A 71 -24.11 2.15 -11.90
CA LYS A 71 -24.43 0.89 -11.25
C LYS A 71 -23.30 -0.10 -11.48
N LEU A 72 -22.47 -0.28 -10.45
CA LEU A 72 -21.40 -1.26 -10.51
C LEU A 72 -21.95 -2.68 -10.69
N CYS A 73 -21.32 -3.44 -11.58
CA CYS A 73 -21.55 -4.86 -11.75
C CYS A 73 -20.19 -5.56 -11.78
N LEU A 74 -20.04 -6.60 -10.98
CA LEU A 74 -18.87 -7.46 -10.99
C LEU A 74 -19.26 -8.81 -11.59
N PRO A 75 -18.62 -9.26 -12.67
CA PRO A 75 -18.78 -10.64 -13.12
C PRO A 75 -18.26 -11.59 -12.02
N GLY A 76 -18.76 -12.83 -12.01
CA GLY A 76 -18.38 -13.83 -11.01
C GLY A 76 -16.87 -13.96 -10.86
N GLN A 77 -16.39 -13.91 -9.63
CA GLN A 77 -14.96 -13.97 -9.29
C GLN A 77 -14.61 -15.33 -8.70
N THR A 78 -13.48 -15.86 -9.12
CA THR A 78 -12.92 -17.11 -8.57
C THR A 78 -11.85 -16.86 -7.50
N LEU A 79 -11.37 -15.63 -7.38
CA LEU A 79 -10.37 -15.20 -6.41
C LEU A 79 -10.92 -14.05 -5.57
N PRO A 80 -10.48 -13.91 -4.32
CA PRO A 80 -10.80 -12.74 -3.51
C PRO A 80 -10.42 -11.44 -4.21
N LEU A 81 -11.23 -10.40 -4.02
CA LEU A 81 -10.92 -9.05 -4.46
C LEU A 81 -10.58 -8.18 -3.26
N VAL A 82 -9.53 -7.40 -3.39
CA VAL A 82 -9.16 -6.38 -2.41
C VAL A 82 -9.12 -5.03 -3.10
N THR A 83 -9.62 -4.01 -2.43
CA THR A 83 -9.54 -2.63 -2.92
C THR A 83 -9.27 -1.67 -1.76
N GLU A 84 -8.54 -0.62 -2.02
CA GLU A 84 -8.30 0.45 -1.06
C GLU A 84 -8.79 1.77 -1.64
N LEU A 85 -9.62 2.47 -0.89
CA LEU A 85 -10.10 3.80 -1.23
C LEU A 85 -9.37 4.80 -0.35
N ALA A 86 -8.65 5.73 -0.96
CA ALA A 86 -7.94 6.78 -0.25
C ALA A 86 -8.48 8.16 -0.66
N CYS A 87 -8.69 9.04 0.30
CA CYS A 87 -9.10 10.41 0.04
C CYS A 87 -8.55 11.37 1.09
N ARG A 88 -8.63 12.65 0.78
CA ARG A 88 -8.50 13.70 1.81
C ARG A 88 -9.81 13.85 2.56
N GLU A 89 -9.72 14.35 3.78
CA GLU A 89 -10.88 14.59 4.64
C GLU A 89 -12.00 15.39 3.94
N LYS A 90 -11.65 16.39 3.15
CA LYS A 90 -12.61 17.20 2.36
C LYS A 90 -13.37 16.42 1.27
N ASP A 91 -12.86 15.25 0.86
CA ASP A 91 -13.41 14.44 -0.23
C ASP A 91 -14.13 13.17 0.30
N GLN A 92 -14.42 13.10 1.60
CA GLN A 92 -15.02 11.94 2.27
C GLN A 92 -16.36 11.50 1.66
N ASP A 93 -17.19 12.44 1.23
CA ASP A 93 -18.51 12.09 0.66
C ASP A 93 -18.38 11.31 -0.64
N ALA A 94 -17.40 11.64 -1.48
CA ALA A 94 -17.13 10.91 -2.70
C ALA A 94 -16.62 9.49 -2.38
N MET A 95 -15.71 9.35 -1.41
CA MET A 95 -15.22 8.05 -0.95
C MET A 95 -16.34 7.20 -0.35
N ARG A 96 -17.23 7.79 0.46
CA ARG A 96 -18.36 7.09 1.07
C ARG A 96 -19.30 6.51 0.00
N ARG A 97 -19.66 7.31 -1.02
CA ARG A 97 -20.48 6.81 -2.14
C ARG A 97 -19.82 5.63 -2.86
N ALA A 98 -18.53 5.66 -3.11
CA ALA A 98 -17.81 4.56 -3.72
C ALA A 98 -17.77 3.33 -2.79
N GLN A 99 -17.56 3.54 -1.49
CA GLN A 99 -17.61 2.48 -0.48
C GLN A 99 -19.00 1.82 -0.44
N ASP A 100 -20.06 2.62 -0.40
CA ASP A 100 -21.45 2.12 -0.37
C ASP A 100 -21.75 1.28 -1.63
N ALA A 101 -21.31 1.74 -2.80
CA ALA A 101 -21.49 1.00 -4.05
C ALA A 101 -20.73 -0.35 -4.04
N LEU A 102 -19.55 -0.41 -3.47
CA LEU A 102 -18.78 -1.66 -3.31
C LEU A 102 -19.40 -2.57 -2.25
N CYS A 103 -19.86 -2.02 -1.13
CA CYS A 103 -20.55 -2.78 -0.09
C CYS A 103 -21.86 -3.40 -0.61
N ALA A 104 -22.59 -2.72 -1.50
CA ALA A 104 -23.77 -3.27 -2.18
C ALA A 104 -23.43 -4.48 -3.06
N LEU A 105 -22.19 -4.64 -3.50
CA LEU A 105 -21.67 -5.81 -4.21
C LEU A 105 -21.13 -6.91 -3.28
N GLY A 106 -21.21 -6.72 -1.95
CA GLY A 106 -20.75 -7.67 -0.95
C GLY A 106 -19.35 -7.45 -0.42
N PHE A 107 -18.68 -6.34 -0.76
CA PHE A 107 -17.42 -5.99 -0.10
C PHE A 107 -17.64 -5.67 1.37
N ALA A 108 -16.73 -6.16 2.22
CA ALA A 108 -16.67 -5.84 3.65
C ALA A 108 -15.46 -4.98 3.97
N GLU A 109 -15.63 -4.04 4.90
CA GLU A 109 -14.53 -3.25 5.43
C GLU A 109 -13.61 -4.14 6.27
N CYS A 110 -12.30 -4.15 5.96
CA CYS A 110 -11.29 -4.84 6.74
C CYS A 110 -10.72 -3.94 7.84
N PHE A 111 -10.28 -2.74 7.46
CA PHE A 111 -9.75 -1.73 8.39
C PHE A 111 -9.58 -0.38 7.68
N ARG A 112 -9.28 0.63 8.48
CA ARG A 112 -8.94 2.00 8.04
C ARG A 112 -7.49 2.31 8.33
N ARG A 113 -6.92 3.24 7.54
CA ARG A 113 -5.60 3.82 7.75
C ARG A 113 -5.68 5.34 7.77
N LEU A 114 -4.83 5.96 8.56
CA LEU A 114 -4.52 7.39 8.46
C LEU A 114 -3.11 7.53 7.91
N ARG A 115 -2.94 8.42 6.93
CA ARG A 115 -1.60 8.80 6.53
C ARG A 115 -1.05 9.77 7.57
N ARG A 116 0.14 9.42 8.06
CA ARG A 116 0.88 10.26 9.00
C ARG A 116 2.17 10.70 8.33
N THR A 117 2.59 11.92 8.58
CA THR A 117 3.85 12.46 8.06
C THR A 117 4.67 13.03 9.20
N ARG A 118 6.00 12.96 9.03
CA ARG A 118 6.95 13.61 9.91
C ARG A 118 7.84 14.51 9.07
N ALA A 119 8.11 15.73 9.55
CA ALA A 119 9.05 16.65 8.92
C ALA A 119 10.45 16.04 8.84
N ALA A 120 11.30 16.60 7.98
CA ALA A 120 12.70 16.25 7.95
C ALA A 120 13.36 16.54 9.31
N VAL A 121 14.25 15.64 9.73
CA VAL A 121 15.01 15.74 10.98
C VAL A 121 16.50 15.60 10.67
N PRO A 122 17.43 16.09 11.51
CA PRO A 122 18.84 15.80 11.34
C PRO A 122 19.08 14.28 11.36
N ALA A 123 19.86 13.80 10.39
CA ALA A 123 20.24 12.38 10.38
C ALA A 123 21.11 12.07 11.62
N PRO A 124 20.87 10.95 12.31
CA PRO A 124 21.68 10.56 13.45
C PRO A 124 23.09 10.16 13.00
N ASN A 125 24.11 10.63 13.70
CA ASN A 125 25.52 10.36 13.36
C ASN A 125 25.98 8.92 13.72
N ASN A 126 25.22 8.22 14.55
CA ASN A 126 25.57 6.92 15.12
C ASN A 126 24.46 5.89 14.99
N ALA A 127 23.69 5.96 13.91
CA ALA A 127 22.71 4.91 13.63
C ALA A 127 23.42 3.57 13.40
N GLU A 128 22.83 2.53 13.94
CA GLU A 128 23.27 1.15 13.72
C GLU A 128 23.17 0.78 12.24
N ALA A 129 24.09 -0.04 11.74
CA ALA A 129 24.01 -0.59 10.41
C ALA A 129 22.90 -1.67 10.34
N PRO A 130 22.11 -1.74 9.26
CA PRO A 130 21.15 -2.82 9.09
C PRO A 130 21.87 -4.16 8.96
N THR A 131 21.26 -5.21 9.49
CA THR A 131 21.71 -6.58 9.27
C THR A 131 21.37 -7.00 7.84
N GLU A 132 22.29 -7.66 7.15
CA GLU A 132 22.00 -8.25 5.85
C GLU A 132 20.95 -9.36 5.99
N ALA A 133 19.98 -9.38 5.10
CA ALA A 133 18.94 -10.41 5.06
C ALA A 133 18.67 -10.82 3.61
N SER A 134 18.50 -12.12 3.38
CA SER A 134 18.13 -12.64 2.07
C SER A 134 16.69 -12.25 1.70
N PHE A 135 16.40 -12.24 0.40
CA PHE A 135 15.03 -12.06 -0.07
C PHE A 135 14.05 -13.05 0.58
N GLU A 136 14.43 -14.31 0.68
CA GLU A 136 13.60 -15.37 1.24
C GLU A 136 13.26 -15.11 2.71
N ALA A 137 14.25 -14.67 3.51
CA ALA A 137 14.04 -14.30 4.92
C ALA A 137 13.12 -13.08 5.05
N VAL A 138 13.35 -12.04 4.22
CA VAL A 138 12.50 -10.83 4.20
C VAL A 138 11.06 -11.19 3.81
N ARG A 139 10.88 -11.99 2.77
CA ARG A 139 9.56 -12.42 2.32
C ARG A 139 8.82 -13.23 3.38
N ALA A 140 9.51 -14.20 3.99
CA ALA A 140 8.94 -15.02 5.06
C ALA A 140 8.49 -14.14 6.24
N PHE A 141 9.33 -13.21 6.69
CA PHE A 141 9.00 -12.29 7.77
C PHE A 141 7.78 -11.41 7.43
N LEU A 142 7.71 -10.86 6.22
CA LEU A 142 6.55 -10.05 5.81
C LEU A 142 5.26 -10.87 5.81
N LEU A 143 5.29 -12.10 5.30
CA LEU A 143 4.12 -13.00 5.28
C LEU A 143 3.68 -13.46 6.68
N GLU A 144 4.60 -13.52 7.64
CA GLU A 144 4.29 -13.80 9.04
C GLU A 144 3.65 -12.62 9.75
N GLN A 145 4.17 -11.40 9.49
CA GLN A 145 3.76 -10.20 10.23
C GLN A 145 2.54 -9.49 9.62
N PHE A 146 2.23 -9.71 8.34
CA PHE A 146 1.16 -9.03 7.62
C PHE A 146 0.22 -10.02 6.92
N ASP A 147 -1.06 -9.68 6.90
CA ASP A 147 -2.05 -10.43 6.15
C ASP A 147 -1.71 -10.44 4.64
N PRO A 148 -1.62 -11.59 3.98
CA PRO A 148 -1.18 -11.68 2.58
C PRO A 148 -2.06 -10.92 1.59
N LEU A 149 -3.34 -10.74 1.89
CA LEU A 149 -4.29 -10.08 0.99
C LEU A 149 -4.31 -8.56 1.19
N THR A 150 -4.25 -8.11 2.44
CA THR A 150 -4.47 -6.70 2.79
C THR A 150 -3.23 -5.99 3.31
N GLY A 151 -2.13 -6.73 3.53
CA GLY A 151 -0.84 -6.20 4.02
C GLY A 151 -0.05 -5.42 2.99
N CYS A 152 -0.48 -5.35 1.74
CA CYS A 152 0.21 -4.68 0.63
C CYS A 152 1.64 -5.18 0.41
N ILE A 153 1.89 -6.48 0.66
CA ILE A 153 3.19 -7.11 0.42
C ILE A 153 3.49 -7.02 -1.09
N PRO A 154 4.67 -6.50 -1.48
CA PRO A 154 5.02 -6.38 -2.89
C PRO A 154 5.11 -7.75 -3.58
N PRO A 155 4.88 -7.82 -4.91
CA PRO A 155 5.24 -8.99 -5.69
C PRO A 155 6.72 -9.34 -5.52
N ASP A 156 7.05 -10.63 -5.69
CA ASP A 156 8.40 -11.16 -5.42
C ASP A 156 9.50 -10.39 -6.17
N GLU A 157 9.26 -10.03 -7.43
CA GLU A 157 10.24 -9.28 -8.23
C GLU A 157 10.46 -7.86 -7.68
N GLU A 158 9.39 -7.15 -7.31
CA GLU A 158 9.50 -5.81 -6.71
C GLU A 158 10.20 -5.88 -5.35
N LEU A 159 9.90 -6.91 -4.55
CA LEU A 159 10.55 -7.11 -3.25
C LEU A 159 12.03 -7.45 -3.41
N ARG A 160 12.43 -8.28 -4.39
CA ARG A 160 13.85 -8.56 -4.70
C ARG A 160 14.59 -7.27 -5.06
N GLN A 161 14.00 -6.44 -5.90
CA GLN A 161 14.58 -5.15 -6.27
C GLN A 161 14.73 -4.23 -5.06
N ALA A 162 13.72 -4.17 -4.16
CA ALA A 162 13.79 -3.37 -2.94
C ALA A 162 14.91 -3.86 -2.01
N VAL A 163 15.07 -5.17 -1.83
CA VAL A 163 16.16 -5.76 -1.03
C VAL A 163 17.51 -5.40 -1.64
N SER A 164 17.69 -5.63 -2.95
CA SER A 164 18.95 -5.33 -3.66
C SER A 164 19.30 -3.85 -3.67
N ALA A 165 18.30 -2.97 -3.67
CA ALA A 165 18.48 -1.51 -3.60
C ALA A 165 18.72 -1.00 -2.15
N GLY A 166 18.73 -1.88 -1.15
CA GLY A 166 18.90 -1.50 0.26
C GLY A 166 17.72 -0.70 0.80
N GLN A 167 16.52 -0.93 0.26
CA GLN A 167 15.26 -0.29 0.70
C GLN A 167 14.57 -1.10 1.80
N VAL A 168 15.13 -2.22 2.19
CA VAL A 168 14.69 -3.03 3.31
C VAL A 168 15.79 -3.03 4.37
N LEU A 169 15.47 -2.52 5.55
CA LEU A 169 16.37 -2.42 6.70
C LEU A 169 15.93 -3.48 7.69
N CYS A 170 16.86 -4.35 8.11
CA CYS A 170 16.58 -5.43 9.04
C CYS A 170 17.44 -5.30 10.31
N LEU A 171 16.91 -5.79 11.41
CA LEU A 171 17.61 -6.18 12.62
C LEU A 171 17.39 -7.67 12.81
N SER A 172 18.42 -8.41 13.10
CA SER A 172 18.37 -9.87 13.27
C SER A 172 19.07 -10.30 14.56
N ASP A 173 18.66 -11.44 15.08
CA ASP A 173 19.29 -12.17 16.18
C ASP A 173 19.53 -13.64 15.78
N ALA A 174 19.80 -14.52 16.74
CA ALA A 174 20.03 -15.93 16.49
C ALA A 174 18.81 -16.66 15.87
N ASP A 175 17.61 -16.13 16.10
CA ASP A 175 16.35 -16.72 15.63
C ASP A 175 15.85 -16.10 14.32
N GLY A 176 16.65 -15.22 13.68
CA GLY A 176 16.34 -14.62 12.41
C GLY A 176 16.01 -13.12 12.50
N ILE A 177 15.12 -12.63 11.62
CA ILE A 177 14.75 -11.20 11.60
C ILE A 177 13.91 -10.86 12.84
N SER A 178 14.46 -9.96 13.68
CA SER A 178 13.78 -9.42 14.87
C SER A 178 12.91 -8.21 14.57
N GLY A 179 13.29 -7.45 13.52
CA GLY A 179 12.53 -6.30 13.06
C GLY A 179 12.90 -5.91 11.64
N LEU A 180 11.93 -5.35 10.91
CA LEU A 180 12.07 -4.98 9.51
C LEU A 180 11.39 -3.64 9.25
N LEU A 181 12.05 -2.77 8.48
CA LEU A 181 11.49 -1.57 7.89
C LEU A 181 11.73 -1.59 6.38
N HIS A 182 10.67 -1.66 5.60
CA HIS A 182 10.69 -1.49 4.15
C HIS A 182 10.20 -0.09 3.80
N TYR A 183 10.94 0.63 2.97
CA TYR A 183 10.57 1.97 2.54
C TYR A 183 10.71 2.15 1.03
N ALA A 184 9.92 3.06 0.48
CA ALA A 184 10.06 3.56 -0.88
C ALA A 184 10.74 4.93 -0.85
N PRO A 185 11.89 5.10 -1.52
CA PRO A 185 12.52 6.41 -1.64
C PRO A 185 11.68 7.30 -2.56
N GLY A 186 11.61 8.58 -2.25
CA GLY A 186 10.99 9.58 -3.09
C GLY A 186 11.84 10.84 -3.17
N ARG A 187 11.59 11.70 -4.13
CA ARG A 187 12.38 12.92 -4.34
C ARG A 187 12.27 13.92 -3.17
N ALA A 188 11.06 14.11 -2.63
CA ALA A 188 10.79 15.07 -1.57
C ALA A 188 10.53 14.43 -0.21
N GLN A 189 10.14 13.16 -0.19
CA GLN A 189 9.86 12.39 1.01
C GLN A 189 10.02 10.91 0.74
N CYS A 190 10.39 10.13 1.75
CA CYS A 190 10.31 8.68 1.72
C CYS A 190 8.95 8.22 2.27
N GLU A 191 8.54 7.00 1.90
CA GLU A 191 7.33 6.37 2.43
C GLU A 191 7.68 5.05 3.09
N ILE A 192 7.35 4.92 4.37
CA ILE A 192 7.44 3.64 5.09
C ILE A 192 6.28 2.76 4.60
N ARG A 193 6.63 1.67 3.93
CA ARG A 193 5.68 0.67 3.40
C ARG A 193 5.31 -0.35 4.45
N HIS A 194 6.33 -0.88 5.14
CA HIS A 194 6.17 -1.85 6.20
C HIS A 194 7.11 -1.51 7.35
N LEU A 195 6.62 -1.62 8.57
CA LEU A 195 7.41 -1.57 9.79
C LEU A 195 6.83 -2.61 10.74
N ALA A 196 7.60 -3.63 11.06
CA ALA A 196 7.19 -4.69 11.97
C ALA A 196 8.35 -5.10 12.87
N VAL A 197 8.00 -5.55 14.07
CA VAL A 197 8.91 -6.14 15.05
C VAL A 197 8.30 -7.45 15.50
N ARG A 198 9.13 -8.53 15.47
CA ARG A 198 8.75 -9.86 15.93
C ARG A 198 8.16 -9.78 17.36
N ALA A 199 7.16 -10.57 17.66
CA ALA A 199 6.33 -10.42 18.85
C ALA A 199 7.15 -10.45 20.16
N ASP A 200 8.11 -11.35 20.27
CA ASP A 200 9.02 -11.50 21.41
C ASP A 200 10.05 -10.36 21.56
N CYS A 201 10.31 -9.63 20.47
CA CYS A 201 11.24 -8.49 20.43
C CYS A 201 10.55 -7.13 20.67
N ARG A 202 9.21 -7.11 20.83
CA ARG A 202 8.46 -5.87 21.06
C ARG A 202 8.79 -5.28 22.45
N GLY A 203 8.68 -3.95 22.57
CA GLY A 203 9.01 -3.24 23.81
C GLY A 203 10.50 -2.97 24.03
N HIS A 204 11.40 -3.55 23.22
CA HIS A 204 12.86 -3.42 23.37
C HIS A 204 13.49 -2.36 22.42
N GLY A 205 12.70 -1.44 21.89
CA GLY A 205 13.19 -0.31 21.09
C GLY A 205 13.54 -0.60 19.63
N TYR A 206 13.30 -1.81 19.12
CA TYR A 206 13.65 -2.20 17.74
C TYR A 206 13.05 -1.28 16.67
N ALA A 207 11.77 -0.89 16.81
CA ALA A 207 11.13 0.03 15.87
C ALA A 207 11.82 1.40 15.83
N GLY A 208 12.29 1.92 16.97
CA GLY A 208 13.05 3.16 17.05
C GLY A 208 14.42 3.04 16.39
N ARG A 209 15.12 1.91 16.57
CA ARG A 209 16.42 1.62 15.92
C ARG A 209 16.26 1.58 14.41
N LEU A 210 15.23 0.88 13.90
CA LEU A 210 14.91 0.82 12.47
C LEU A 210 14.57 2.21 11.89
N LEU A 211 13.85 3.04 12.65
CA LEU A 211 13.56 4.41 12.22
C LEU A 211 14.83 5.26 12.15
N ALA A 212 15.74 5.14 13.13
CA ALA A 212 17.04 5.82 13.12
C ALA A 212 17.92 5.38 11.92
N MET A 213 17.89 4.09 11.56
CA MET A 213 18.55 3.58 10.35
C MET A 213 17.97 4.22 9.07
N LEU A 214 16.64 4.33 8.98
CA LEU A 214 15.98 4.99 7.86
C LEU A 214 16.41 6.46 7.76
N GLU A 215 16.47 7.17 8.89
CA GLU A 215 16.92 8.57 8.95
C GLU A 215 18.34 8.72 8.47
N ALA A 216 19.25 7.86 8.93
CA ALA A 216 20.63 7.86 8.47
C ALA A 216 20.73 7.57 6.96
N LYS A 217 19.97 6.58 6.47
CA LYS A 217 19.98 6.16 5.07
C LYS A 217 19.40 7.22 4.11
N THR A 218 18.41 8.00 4.57
CA THR A 218 17.72 9.02 3.77
C THR A 218 18.20 10.45 4.03
N GLY A 219 19.22 10.63 4.89
CA GLY A 219 19.68 11.95 5.30
C GLY A 219 18.64 12.72 6.14
N GLY A 220 17.79 12.01 6.87
CA GLY A 220 16.73 12.63 7.69
C GLY A 220 15.57 13.22 6.90
N GLN A 221 15.36 12.75 5.68
CA GLN A 221 14.29 13.23 4.79
C GLN A 221 12.90 13.14 5.45
N LYS A 222 11.98 14.02 5.02
CA LYS A 222 10.57 13.90 5.38
C LYS A 222 10.06 12.47 5.14
N CYS A 223 9.28 11.93 6.09
CA CYS A 223 8.72 10.59 6.02
C CYS A 223 7.20 10.60 6.02
N ALA A 224 6.61 9.66 5.29
CA ALA A 224 5.18 9.34 5.34
C ALA A 224 4.97 7.85 5.66
N VAL A 225 3.83 7.54 6.26
CA VAL A 225 3.39 6.17 6.54
C VAL A 225 1.85 6.10 6.55
N TRP A 226 1.30 5.00 6.06
CA TRP A 226 -0.11 4.64 6.23
C TRP A 226 -0.27 3.74 7.46
N ALA A 227 -0.68 4.33 8.58
CA ALA A 227 -0.85 3.63 9.84
C ALA A 227 -2.29 3.12 9.99
N ARG A 228 -2.45 1.83 10.34
CA ARG A 228 -3.76 1.23 10.64
C ARG A 228 -4.35 1.85 11.91
N VAL A 229 -5.61 2.27 11.82
CA VAL A 229 -6.37 2.80 12.95
C VAL A 229 -6.75 1.68 13.93
N GLY A 230 -6.74 1.97 15.23
CA GLY A 230 -7.06 1.02 16.28
C GLY A 230 -5.91 0.08 16.66
N THR A 231 -4.69 0.37 16.20
CA THR A 231 -3.49 -0.38 16.60
C THR A 231 -2.68 0.46 17.59
N ALA A 232 -3.10 0.47 18.85
CA ALA A 232 -2.53 1.35 19.89
C ALA A 232 -0.99 1.34 19.99
N PRO A 233 -0.27 0.20 19.91
CA PRO A 233 1.20 0.22 19.94
C PRO A 233 1.82 0.99 18.75
N ALA A 234 1.25 0.84 17.55
CA ALA A 234 1.75 1.54 16.37
C ALA A 234 1.39 3.03 16.41
N GLU A 235 0.18 3.38 16.83
CA GLU A 235 -0.25 4.76 17.00
C GLU A 235 0.65 5.49 17.99
N HIS A 236 0.88 4.92 19.17
CA HIS A 236 1.79 5.47 20.18
C HIS A 236 3.21 5.63 19.65
N PHE A 237 3.73 4.62 18.91
CA PHE A 237 5.04 4.70 18.30
C PHE A 237 5.15 5.88 17.33
N TYR A 238 4.18 6.05 16.43
CA TYR A 238 4.21 7.14 15.46
C TYR A 238 4.07 8.50 16.12
N GLU A 239 3.19 8.64 17.12
CA GLU A 239 3.01 9.89 17.88
C GLU A 239 4.27 10.29 18.65
N LYS A 240 4.88 9.33 19.36
CA LYS A 240 6.15 9.53 20.07
C LYS A 240 7.27 9.98 19.15
N ASN A 241 7.27 9.50 17.89
CA ASN A 241 8.24 9.89 16.87
C ASN A 241 7.77 11.05 15.99
N GLN A 242 6.82 11.87 16.46
CA GLN A 242 6.36 13.11 15.84
C GLN A 242 5.70 12.94 14.46
N PHE A 243 5.18 11.75 14.15
CA PHE A 243 4.34 11.56 12.98
C PHE A 243 2.93 12.09 13.27
N GLN A 244 2.47 13.05 12.47
CA GLN A 244 1.16 13.67 12.58
C GLN A 244 0.27 13.30 11.40
N PRO A 245 -1.05 13.11 11.59
CA PRO A 245 -1.99 12.98 10.49
C PRO A 245 -1.90 14.17 9.55
N ASP A 246 -1.98 13.93 8.25
CA ASP A 246 -1.87 14.98 7.22
C ASP A 246 -3.18 15.17 6.43
N GLY A 247 -4.28 14.66 6.96
CA GLY A 247 -5.62 14.78 6.38
C GLY A 247 -5.95 13.75 5.29
N TRP A 248 -5.04 12.80 5.04
CA TRP A 248 -5.35 11.63 4.19
C TRP A 248 -5.77 10.44 5.03
N GLN A 249 -6.80 9.76 4.55
CA GLN A 249 -7.31 8.52 5.13
C GLN A 249 -7.62 7.50 4.04
N SER A 250 -7.63 6.23 4.41
CA SER A 250 -8.07 5.17 3.50
C SER A 250 -8.91 4.12 4.23
N VAL A 251 -9.69 3.38 3.45
CA VAL A 251 -10.42 2.19 3.87
C VAL A 251 -10.04 1.04 2.95
N VAL A 252 -9.71 -0.08 3.53
CA VAL A 252 -9.43 -1.33 2.81
C VAL A 252 -10.67 -2.21 2.88
N LEU A 253 -11.14 -2.63 1.70
CA LEU A 253 -12.31 -3.47 1.53
C LEU A 253 -11.91 -4.78 0.86
N ARG A 254 -12.65 -5.86 1.17
CA ARG A 254 -12.46 -7.19 0.60
C ARG A 254 -13.80 -7.82 0.21
N LEU A 255 -13.79 -8.57 -0.89
CA LEU A 255 -14.85 -9.46 -1.34
C LEU A 255 -14.31 -10.89 -1.46
N GLY A 256 -14.94 -11.85 -0.80
CA GLY A 256 -14.51 -13.26 -0.77
C GLY A 256 -13.53 -13.61 0.33
#